data_4e1cb4d1efd198be2bfa60aff010a4be
#
_entry.id   4e1cb4d1efd198be2bfa60aff010a4be
#
_cell.length_a   1.000
_cell.length_b   1.000
_cell.length_c   1.000
_cell.angle_alpha   90.00
_cell.angle_beta   90.00
_cell.angle_gamma   90.00
#
_symmetry.space_group_name_H-M   'P 1'
#
loop_
_entity.id
_entity.type
_entity.pdbx_description
1 polymer ?
#
loop_
_entity_poly.entity_id
_entity_poly.type
_entity_poly.pdbx_seq_one_letter_code
_entity_poly.pdbx_strand_id
1 'polypeptide(L)'
;VIIGSPKSITSIRTVPIPAFLLDLLSQQKKDSKLFLLSGTAKPEEPRTMQYRFKAVLKACQLRNVPFHLLRHTYATVCIANGFDPKTLSELLGHADASITLNRYVHSSMQMKRSYVSRLCLSA
;
A
#
# COMPACT_ATOMS: atom_id res chain seq x y z
N VAL A 1 13.47 13.15 -14.33
CA VAL A 1 13.06 12.83 -12.95
C VAL A 1 14.25 13.10 -12.04
N ILE A 2 14.07 13.93 -11.03
CA ILE A 2 15.07 14.18 -9.98
C ILE A 2 14.75 13.26 -8.82
N ILE A 3 15.68 12.39 -8.45
CA ILE A 3 15.58 11.53 -7.27
C ILE A 3 16.31 12.25 -6.13
N GLY A 4 15.56 12.69 -5.13
CA GLY A 4 16.06 13.37 -3.95
C GLY A 4 15.68 12.66 -2.67
N SER A 5 16.12 13.19 -1.54
CA SER A 5 15.71 12.70 -0.22
C SER A 5 14.22 12.89 0.01
N PRO A 6 13.55 11.99 0.75
CA PRO A 6 12.17 12.17 1.14
C PRO A 6 11.94 13.47 1.92
N LYS A 7 10.75 14.08 1.77
CA LYS A 7 10.42 15.36 2.43
C LYS A 7 10.35 15.28 3.96
N SER A 8 10.15 14.09 4.53
CA SER A 8 10.08 13.89 5.98
C SER A 8 10.80 12.61 6.39
N ILE A 9 11.31 12.59 7.62
CA ILE A 9 11.98 11.40 8.22
C ILE A 9 11.03 10.19 8.23
N THR A 10 9.74 10.39 8.50
CA THR A 10 8.72 9.34 8.51
C THR A 10 8.48 8.69 7.14
N SER A 11 8.92 9.34 6.06
CA SER A 11 8.87 8.79 4.71
C SER A 11 9.96 7.74 4.45
N ILE A 12 11.03 7.73 5.27
CA ILE A 12 12.10 6.72 5.21
C ILE A 12 11.64 5.54 6.05
N ARG A 13 11.29 4.43 5.40
CA ARG A 13 10.79 3.24 6.08
C ARG A 13 11.10 1.96 5.32
N THR A 14 11.18 0.87 6.04
CA THR A 14 11.23 -0.48 5.47
C THR A 14 9.83 -1.04 5.37
N VAL A 15 9.47 -1.52 4.20
CA VAL A 15 8.17 -2.18 3.96
C VAL A 15 8.46 -3.63 3.62
N PRO A 16 7.99 -4.62 4.42
CA PRO A 16 8.16 -6.03 4.10
C PRO A 16 7.39 -6.39 2.82
N ILE A 17 8.01 -7.21 1.99
CA ILE A 17 7.44 -7.68 0.73
C ILE A 17 6.98 -9.12 0.94
N PRO A 18 5.70 -9.46 0.70
CA PRO A 18 5.23 -10.83 0.79
C PRO A 18 5.87 -11.71 -0.29
N ALA A 19 6.06 -13.01 0.01
CA ALA A 19 6.80 -13.95 -0.84
C ALA A 19 6.28 -13.97 -2.29
N PHE A 20 4.96 -14.06 -2.49
CA PHE A 20 4.37 -14.07 -3.82
C PHE A 20 4.73 -12.83 -4.66
N LEU A 21 4.83 -11.67 -4.02
CA LEU A 21 5.21 -10.43 -4.70
C LEU A 21 6.71 -10.39 -4.97
N LEU A 22 7.53 -10.94 -4.06
CA LEU A 22 8.96 -11.05 -4.26
C LEU A 22 9.28 -11.92 -5.49
N ASP A 23 8.57 -13.03 -5.67
CA ASP A 23 8.72 -13.91 -6.83
C ASP A 23 8.37 -13.18 -8.14
N LEU A 24 7.25 -12.45 -8.16
CA LEU A 24 6.87 -11.64 -9.31
C LEU A 24 7.90 -10.55 -9.64
N LEU A 25 8.42 -9.87 -8.63
CA LEU A 25 9.43 -8.82 -8.81
C LEU A 25 10.76 -9.39 -9.29
N SER A 26 11.17 -10.56 -8.77
CA SER A 26 12.40 -11.21 -9.18
C SER A 26 12.38 -11.67 -10.65
N GLN A 27 11.24 -12.16 -11.13
CA GLN A 27 11.04 -12.51 -12.53
C GLN A 27 11.12 -11.29 -13.47
N GLN A 28 10.71 -10.10 -13.00
CA GLN A 28 10.79 -8.86 -13.77
C GLN A 28 12.19 -8.24 -13.77
N LYS A 29 13.02 -8.55 -12.78
CA LYS A 29 14.36 -7.98 -12.62
C LYS A 29 15.36 -8.70 -13.53
N LYS A 30 15.58 -8.15 -14.71
CA LYS A 30 16.53 -8.70 -15.70
C LYS A 30 18.00 -8.37 -15.39
N ASP A 31 18.27 -7.19 -14.83
CA ASP A 31 19.61 -6.70 -14.49
C ASP A 31 19.54 -5.81 -13.23
N SER A 32 20.53 -5.93 -12.35
CA SER A 32 20.65 -5.13 -11.13
C SER A 32 20.86 -3.64 -11.39
N LYS A 33 21.36 -3.27 -12.57
CA LYS A 33 21.60 -1.87 -12.97
C LYS A 33 20.37 -1.19 -13.57
N LEU A 34 19.29 -1.92 -13.79
CA LEU A 34 18.07 -1.37 -14.39
C LEU A 34 17.00 -1.12 -13.32
N PHE A 35 16.23 -0.05 -13.52
CA PHE A 35 15.07 0.21 -12.70
C PHE A 35 13.95 -0.81 -13.01
N LEU A 36 13.37 -1.40 -11.98
CA LEU A 36 12.39 -2.48 -12.10
C LEU A 36 11.18 -2.08 -12.97
N LEU A 37 10.64 -0.89 -12.79
CA LEU A 37 9.41 -0.46 -13.45
C LEU A 37 9.61 -0.01 -14.89
N SER A 38 10.74 0.61 -15.19
CA SER A 38 11.05 1.06 -16.56
C SER A 38 11.78 0.00 -17.37
N GLY A 39 12.50 -0.93 -16.73
CA GLY A 39 13.39 -1.88 -17.38
C GLY A 39 14.62 -1.21 -18.03
N THR A 40 14.91 0.03 -17.67
CA THR A 40 16.01 0.83 -18.24
C THR A 40 16.89 1.42 -17.14
N ALA A 41 18.02 2.04 -17.52
CA ALA A 41 18.89 2.76 -16.58
C ALA A 41 18.30 4.08 -16.08
N LYS A 42 17.09 4.47 -16.51
CA LYS A 42 16.38 5.67 -16.07
C LYS A 42 15.14 5.26 -15.27
N PRO A 43 14.82 5.98 -14.19
CA PRO A 43 13.59 5.73 -13.43
C PRO A 43 12.36 6.01 -14.28
N GLU A 44 11.29 5.29 -14.01
CA GLU A 44 9.99 5.54 -14.66
C GLU A 44 9.43 6.90 -14.24
N GLU A 45 8.88 7.63 -15.19
CA GLU A 45 8.23 8.90 -14.89
C GLU A 45 6.87 8.67 -14.22
N PRO A 46 6.53 9.43 -13.15
CA PRO A 46 5.25 9.30 -12.47
C PRO A 46 4.04 9.44 -13.41
N ARG A 47 4.14 10.27 -14.42
CA ARG A 47 3.09 10.48 -15.41
C ARG A 47 2.86 9.23 -16.27
N THR A 48 3.92 8.56 -16.68
CA THR A 48 3.84 7.30 -17.43
C THR A 48 3.15 6.21 -16.61
N MET A 49 3.50 6.10 -15.32
CA MET A 49 2.81 5.17 -14.40
C MET A 49 1.32 5.47 -14.28
N GLN A 50 0.93 6.73 -14.20
CA GLN A 50 -0.48 7.12 -14.17
C GLN A 50 -1.21 6.74 -15.46
N TYR A 51 -0.58 6.92 -16.62
CA TYR A 51 -1.16 6.50 -17.90
C TYR A 51 -1.31 4.98 -18.00
N ARG A 52 -0.29 4.23 -17.60
CA ARG A 52 -0.36 2.75 -17.57
C ARG A 52 -1.48 2.27 -16.65
N PHE A 53 -1.60 2.88 -15.47
CA PHE A 53 -2.67 2.56 -14.54
C PHE A 53 -4.06 2.81 -15.13
N LYS A 54 -4.28 3.96 -15.79
CA LYS A 54 -5.54 4.26 -16.49
C LYS A 54 -5.84 3.26 -17.60
N ALA A 55 -4.82 2.83 -18.35
CA ALA A 55 -4.98 1.82 -19.39
C ALA A 55 -5.43 0.47 -18.80
N VAL A 56 -4.86 0.06 -17.67
CA VAL A 56 -5.28 -1.16 -16.94
C VAL A 56 -6.73 -1.03 -16.48
N LEU A 57 -7.10 0.08 -15.84
CA LEU A 57 -8.48 0.30 -15.39
C LEU A 57 -9.47 0.19 -16.56
N LYS A 58 -9.14 0.80 -17.70
CA LYS A 58 -9.96 0.74 -18.92
C LYS A 58 -10.07 -0.70 -19.46
N ALA A 59 -8.98 -1.42 -19.54
CA ALA A 59 -8.95 -2.82 -19.99
C ALA A 59 -9.79 -3.74 -19.09
N CYS A 60 -9.79 -3.48 -17.78
CA CYS A 60 -10.59 -4.21 -16.79
C CYS A 60 -12.04 -3.67 -16.66
N GLN A 61 -12.46 -2.70 -17.46
CA GLN A 61 -13.77 -2.06 -17.37
C GLN A 61 -14.07 -1.46 -15.98
N LEU A 62 -13.03 -1.03 -15.28
CA LEU A 62 -13.13 -0.41 -13.97
C LEU A 62 -13.29 1.12 -14.09
N ARG A 63 -13.94 1.70 -13.08
CA ARG A 63 -14.08 3.15 -12.98
C ARG A 63 -12.70 3.83 -12.96
N ASN A 64 -12.56 4.90 -13.73
CA ASN A 64 -11.34 5.72 -13.69
C ASN A 64 -11.19 6.40 -12.33
N VAL A 65 -10.09 6.09 -11.65
CA VAL A 65 -9.75 6.61 -10.32
C VAL A 65 -8.32 7.12 -10.28
N PRO A 66 -7.99 8.07 -9.39
CA PRO A 66 -6.62 8.55 -9.22
C PRO A 66 -5.68 7.45 -8.75
N PHE A 67 -4.42 7.48 -9.20
CA PHE A 67 -3.41 6.48 -8.84
C PHE A 67 -3.23 6.31 -7.31
N HIS A 68 -3.28 7.40 -6.55
CA HIS A 68 -3.13 7.35 -5.08
C HIS A 68 -4.28 6.60 -4.37
N LEU A 69 -5.39 6.33 -5.07
CA LEU A 69 -6.47 5.52 -4.50
C LEU A 69 -6.01 4.08 -4.19
N LEU A 70 -4.99 3.56 -4.89
CA LEU A 70 -4.37 2.27 -4.56
C LEU A 70 -3.89 2.22 -3.11
N ARG A 71 -3.31 3.31 -2.62
CA ARG A 71 -2.89 3.42 -1.21
C ARG A 71 -4.09 3.35 -0.26
N HIS A 72 -5.20 4.00 -0.61
CA HIS A 72 -6.43 3.93 0.20
C HIS A 72 -7.03 2.52 0.19
N THR A 73 -7.06 1.88 -0.99
CA THR A 73 -7.53 0.51 -1.12
C THR A 73 -6.67 -0.44 -0.29
N TYR A 74 -5.34 -0.34 -0.39
CA TYR A 74 -4.42 -1.13 0.43
C TYR A 74 -4.70 -0.95 1.92
N ALA A 75 -4.82 0.28 2.40
CA ALA A 75 -5.10 0.57 3.80
C ALA A 75 -6.44 -0.02 4.26
N THR A 76 -7.48 0.10 3.45
CA THR A 76 -8.81 -0.47 3.75
C THR A 76 -8.77 -1.99 3.82
N VAL A 77 -8.07 -2.64 2.88
CA VAL A 77 -7.90 -4.10 2.87
C VAL A 77 -7.10 -4.56 4.10
N CYS A 78 -6.04 -3.85 4.47
CA CYS A 78 -5.26 -4.19 5.67
C CYS A 78 -6.13 -4.12 6.94
N ILE A 79 -6.90 -3.05 7.12
CA ILE A 79 -7.82 -2.92 8.27
C ILE A 79 -8.88 -4.01 8.27
N ALA A 80 -9.45 -4.33 7.11
CA ALA A 80 -10.45 -5.41 6.99
C ALA A 80 -9.85 -6.79 7.35
N ASN A 81 -8.55 -6.98 7.13
CA ASN A 81 -7.81 -8.19 7.52
C ASN A 81 -7.23 -8.12 8.95
N GLY A 82 -7.62 -7.15 9.74
CA GLY A 82 -7.27 -7.06 11.16
C GLY A 82 -5.89 -6.48 11.44
N PHE A 83 -5.29 -5.74 10.52
CA PHE A 83 -4.04 -5.04 10.79
C PHE A 83 -4.25 -3.99 11.87
N ASP A 84 -3.31 -3.95 12.80
CA ASP A 84 -3.25 -2.89 13.80
C ASP A 84 -3.06 -1.52 13.13
N PRO A 85 -3.87 -0.50 13.49
CA PRO A 85 -3.79 0.83 12.89
C PRO A 85 -2.43 1.52 13.02
N LYS A 86 -1.70 1.27 14.12
CA LYS A 86 -0.37 1.83 14.33
C LYS A 86 0.62 1.22 13.34
N THR A 87 0.66 -0.10 13.26
CA THR A 87 1.49 -0.84 12.29
C THR A 87 1.18 -0.41 10.85
N LEU A 88 -0.11 -0.26 10.51
CA LEU A 88 -0.50 0.22 9.19
C LEU A 88 -0.04 1.67 8.95
N SER A 89 -0.11 2.54 9.94
CA SER A 89 0.39 3.92 9.85
C SER A 89 1.89 3.96 9.53
N GLU A 90 2.68 3.11 10.18
CA GLU A 90 4.12 2.98 9.94
C GLU A 90 4.40 2.47 8.51
N LEU A 91 3.68 1.43 8.06
CA LEU A 91 3.77 0.92 6.68
C LEU A 91 3.42 1.98 5.63
N LEU A 92 2.44 2.80 5.92
CA LEU A 92 2.03 3.90 5.05
C LEU A 92 2.96 5.11 5.16
N GLY A 93 3.74 5.25 6.24
CA GLY A 93 4.60 6.41 6.49
C GLY A 93 3.79 7.66 6.85
N HIS A 94 2.69 7.50 7.57
CA HIS A 94 1.99 8.63 8.16
C HIS A 94 2.76 9.14 9.38
N ALA A 95 2.88 10.45 9.52
CA ALA A 95 3.55 11.06 10.66
C ALA A 95 2.78 10.85 11.97
N ASP A 96 1.46 10.65 11.87
CA ASP A 96 0.56 10.43 12.99
C ASP A 96 -0.41 9.28 12.70
N ALA A 97 -0.51 8.34 13.62
CA ALA A 97 -1.42 7.20 13.54
C ALA A 97 -2.90 7.63 13.53
N SER A 98 -3.22 8.79 14.07
CA SER A 98 -4.58 9.35 14.05
C SER A 98 -5.11 9.53 12.63
N ILE A 99 -4.25 9.81 11.65
CA ILE A 99 -4.60 9.91 10.23
C ILE A 99 -5.16 8.57 9.73
N THR A 100 -4.53 7.46 10.12
CA THR A 100 -4.98 6.11 9.75
C THR A 100 -6.26 5.75 10.49
N LEU A 101 -6.33 6.01 11.79
CA LEU A 101 -7.52 5.77 12.61
C LEU A 101 -8.74 6.52 12.08
N ASN A 102 -8.63 7.81 11.89
CA ASN A 102 -9.76 8.65 11.48
C ASN A 102 -10.24 8.36 10.06
N ARG A 103 -9.36 7.89 9.18
CA ARG A 103 -9.68 7.68 7.77
C ARG A 103 -10.14 6.26 7.45
N TYR A 104 -9.60 5.26 8.14
CA TYR A 104 -9.78 3.85 7.76
C TYR A 104 -10.47 3.01 8.83
N VAL A 105 -10.43 3.41 10.09
CA VAL A 105 -11.03 2.64 11.19
C VAL A 105 -12.45 3.12 11.47
N HIS A 106 -13.38 2.72 10.63
CA HIS A 106 -14.80 2.76 10.94
C HIS A 106 -15.21 1.39 11.48
N SER A 107 -15.19 1.25 12.81
CA SER A 107 -15.61 -0.01 13.45
C SER A 107 -17.09 -0.27 13.23
N SER A 108 -17.41 -1.22 12.34
CA SER A 108 -18.78 -1.71 12.22
C SER A 108 -19.20 -2.48 13.47
N MET A 109 -20.51 -2.53 13.78
CA MET A 109 -21.03 -3.37 14.88
C MET A 109 -20.64 -4.84 14.70
N GLN A 110 -20.50 -5.30 13.48
CA GLN A 110 -20.05 -6.67 13.17
C GLN A 110 -18.59 -6.89 13.60
N MET A 111 -17.69 -5.94 13.33
CA MET A 111 -16.31 -5.99 13.82
C MET A 111 -16.25 -5.97 15.35
N LYS A 112 -17.02 -5.10 16.00
CA LYS A 112 -17.09 -5.05 17.47
C LYS A 112 -17.51 -6.40 18.05
N ARG A 113 -18.55 -7.02 17.48
CA ARG A 113 -19.01 -8.35 17.90
C ARG A 113 -17.92 -9.42 17.70
N SER A 114 -17.21 -9.42 16.55
CA SER A 114 -16.16 -10.40 16.29
C SER A 114 -14.97 -10.25 17.23
N TYR A 115 -14.63 -9.04 17.66
CA TYR A 115 -13.57 -8.83 18.66
C TYR A 115 -14.00 -9.29 20.06
N VAL A 116 -15.20 -8.93 20.46
CA VAL A 116 -15.74 -9.35 21.78
C VAL A 116 -15.89 -10.87 21.86
N SER A 117 -16.32 -11.52 20.79
CA SER A 117 -16.45 -13.01 20.76
C SER A 117 -15.12 -13.76 20.84
N ARG A 118 -13.99 -13.09 20.60
CA ARG A 118 -12.64 -13.66 20.77
C ARG A 118 -12.12 -13.57 22.21
N LEU A 119 -12.82 -12.85 23.09
CA LEU A 119 -12.49 -12.81 24.52
C LEU A 119 -12.94 -14.13 25.14
N CYS A 120 -12.05 -15.12 25.18
CA CYS A 120 -12.26 -16.32 25.99
C CYS A 120 -11.96 -15.96 27.44
N LEU A 121 -12.97 -16.07 28.28
CA LEU A 121 -12.76 -16.15 29.73
C LEU A 121 -12.10 -17.49 29.99
N SER A 122 -10.77 -17.52 30.19
CA SER A 122 -10.10 -18.68 30.76
C SER A 122 -10.56 -18.78 32.21
N ALA A 123 -11.43 -19.77 32.49
CA ALA A 123 -11.79 -20.18 33.82
C ALA A 123 -10.61 -20.87 34.52
#